data_cb9684e6ae2feaf7e96cddb016a20780
#
_entry.id   cb9684e6ae2feaf7e96cddb016a20780
#
_cell.length_a   1.000
_cell.length_b   1.000
_cell.length_c   1.000
_cell.angle_alpha   90.00
_cell.angle_beta   90.00
_cell.angle_gamma   90.00
#
_symmetry.space_group_name_H-M   'P 1'
#
loop_
_entity.id
_entity.type
_entity.pdbx_description
1 polymer ?
#
loop_
_entity_poly.entity_id
_entity_poly.type
_entity_poly.pdbx_seq_one_letter_code
_entity_poly.pdbx_strand_id
1 'polypeptide(L)'
;LYDIARIQVRRHPAVTLSTTELLHETYLRISEQRQVGWRNRGHFLSVAATVARRVLIDYLRERSAQKRGAGVHMVNLGELQESEVPLVSDQQDWLSLDQALTRLQDLDPDAARVVELRLFAGLEVAEIAQVCECSESTIARQWRFARAWLAEQLEVDPPT
;
A
#
# COMPACT_ATOMS: atom_id res chain seq x y z
N LEU A 1 -2.32 -9.17 11.06
CA LEU A 1 -0.98 -8.61 10.86
C LEU A 1 -0.07 -9.57 10.09
N TYR A 2 0.01 -10.85 10.47
CA TYR A 2 0.85 -11.83 9.77
C TYR A 2 0.49 -11.95 8.28
N ASP A 3 -0.79 -11.99 7.94
CA ASP A 3 -1.25 -12.05 6.56
C ASP A 3 -0.91 -10.78 5.78
N ILE A 4 -1.02 -9.61 6.40
CA ILE A 4 -0.60 -8.33 5.82
C ILE A 4 0.90 -8.39 5.49
N ALA A 5 1.75 -8.75 6.44
CA ALA A 5 3.18 -8.83 6.25
C ALA A 5 3.56 -9.87 5.18
N ARG A 6 2.89 -11.04 5.17
CA ARG A 6 3.13 -12.11 4.18
C ARG A 6 2.79 -11.68 2.77
N ILE A 7 1.70 -10.94 2.58
CA ILE A 7 1.28 -10.41 1.27
C ILE A 7 2.33 -9.41 0.78
N GLN A 8 2.81 -8.53 1.64
CA GLN A 8 3.83 -7.55 1.30
C GLN A 8 5.14 -8.20 0.82
N VAL A 9 5.66 -9.16 1.57
CA VAL A 9 6.93 -9.84 1.22
C VAL A 9 6.81 -10.68 -0.05
N ARG A 10 5.69 -11.39 -0.25
CA ARG A 10 5.47 -12.19 -1.48
C ARG A 10 5.40 -11.36 -2.74
N ARG A 11 4.91 -10.13 -2.65
CA ARG A 11 4.77 -9.22 -3.79
C ARG A 11 6.07 -8.48 -4.14
N HIS A 12 7.09 -8.60 -3.28
CA HIS A 12 8.30 -7.77 -3.39
C HIS A 12 9.59 -8.56 -3.22
N PRO A 13 9.98 -9.36 -4.25
CA PRO A 13 11.21 -10.14 -4.19
C PRO A 13 12.48 -9.27 -4.06
N ALA A 14 12.40 -7.98 -4.40
CA ALA A 14 13.50 -7.02 -4.22
C ALA A 14 13.65 -6.53 -2.75
N VAL A 15 12.67 -6.80 -1.89
CA VAL A 15 12.69 -6.44 -0.48
C VAL A 15 13.29 -7.59 0.31
N THR A 16 14.49 -7.41 0.88
CA THR A 16 15.14 -8.41 1.75
C THR A 16 14.56 -8.47 3.16
N LEU A 17 13.59 -7.61 3.46
CA LEU A 17 12.84 -7.65 4.71
C LEU A 17 11.98 -8.91 4.75
N SER A 18 12.17 -9.75 5.75
CA SER A 18 11.34 -10.94 5.92
C SER A 18 9.93 -10.57 6.37
N THR A 19 8.97 -11.46 6.09
CA THR A 19 7.59 -11.31 6.58
C THR A 19 7.56 -11.10 8.10
N THR A 20 8.43 -11.79 8.83
CA THR A 20 8.51 -11.72 10.29
C THR A 20 9.03 -10.37 10.76
N GLU A 21 10.03 -9.81 10.11
CA GLU A 21 10.59 -8.49 10.43
C GLU A 21 9.58 -7.38 10.18
N LEU A 22 8.89 -7.40 9.02
CA LEU A 22 7.82 -6.44 8.71
C LEU A 22 6.67 -6.54 9.72
N LEU A 23 6.26 -7.76 10.08
CA LEU A 23 5.24 -8.01 11.08
C LEU A 23 5.66 -7.46 12.44
N HIS A 24 6.88 -7.75 12.89
CA HIS A 24 7.41 -7.34 14.17
C HIS A 24 7.47 -5.81 14.28
N GLU A 25 8.03 -5.15 13.29
CA GLU A 25 8.13 -3.69 13.25
C GLU A 25 6.75 -3.01 13.20
N THR A 26 5.83 -3.55 12.39
CA THR A 26 4.45 -3.06 12.33
C THR A 26 3.74 -3.22 13.68
N TYR A 27 3.93 -4.37 14.34
CA TYR A 27 3.36 -4.61 15.67
C TYR A 27 3.92 -3.65 16.72
N LEU A 28 5.24 -3.43 16.75
CA LEU A 28 5.86 -2.49 17.68
C LEU A 28 5.29 -1.08 17.50
N ARG A 29 5.22 -0.57 16.28
CA ARG A 29 4.67 0.78 15.99
C ARG A 29 3.19 0.91 16.34
N ILE A 30 2.39 -0.15 16.14
CA ILE A 30 0.98 -0.14 16.58
C ILE A 30 0.90 -0.16 18.11
N SER A 31 1.73 -0.94 18.79
CA SER A 31 1.72 -1.05 20.24
C SER A 31 2.19 0.21 20.96
N GLU A 32 3.07 0.99 20.33
CA GLU A 32 3.51 2.30 20.83
C GLU A 32 2.39 3.34 20.78
N GLN A 33 1.43 3.17 19.90
CA GLN A 33 0.23 4.03 19.82
C GLN A 33 -0.77 3.69 20.95
N ARG A 34 -0.33 3.78 22.20
CA ARG A 34 -1.06 3.34 23.41
C ARG A 34 -2.44 3.97 23.63
N GLN A 35 -2.87 4.92 22.81
CA GLN A 35 -4.15 5.64 22.95
C GLN A 35 -5.19 5.32 21.87
N VAL A 36 -4.92 4.37 20.97
CA VAL A 36 -5.90 4.01 19.97
C VAL A 36 -6.92 3.05 20.58
N GLY A 37 -8.06 3.59 21.00
CA GLY A 37 -9.22 2.77 21.31
C GLY A 37 -9.70 2.06 20.04
N TRP A 38 -9.44 0.77 19.92
CA TRP A 38 -9.89 -0.04 18.80
C TRP A 38 -11.42 -0.09 18.76
N ARG A 39 -12.03 0.57 17.78
CA ARG A 39 -13.50 0.61 17.65
C ARG A 39 -14.06 -0.73 17.17
N ASN A 40 -13.39 -1.32 16.19
CA ASN A 40 -13.76 -2.61 15.60
C ASN A 40 -12.59 -3.17 14.78
N ARG A 41 -12.78 -4.39 14.21
CA ARG A 41 -11.81 -5.05 13.34
C ARG A 41 -11.43 -4.20 12.11
N GLY A 42 -12.39 -3.50 11.52
CA GLY A 42 -12.15 -2.66 10.34
C GLY A 42 -11.24 -1.47 10.66
N HIS A 43 -11.44 -0.83 11.80
CA HIS A 43 -10.55 0.24 12.27
C HIS A 43 -9.12 -0.28 12.51
N PHE A 44 -8.98 -1.45 13.15
CA PHE A 44 -7.67 -2.09 13.33
C PHE A 44 -6.97 -2.37 11.99
N LEU A 45 -7.67 -2.95 11.01
CA LEU A 45 -7.10 -3.27 9.71
C LEU A 45 -6.67 -2.00 8.93
N SER A 46 -7.45 -0.93 9.02
CA SER A 46 -7.11 0.36 8.40
C SER A 46 -5.84 0.94 8.99
N VAL A 47 -5.73 0.98 10.31
CA VAL A 47 -4.50 1.48 10.99
C VAL A 47 -3.31 0.57 10.67
N ALA A 48 -3.51 -0.75 10.70
CA ALA A 48 -2.44 -1.70 10.39
C ALA A 48 -1.93 -1.57 8.95
N ALA A 49 -2.82 -1.33 7.97
CA ALA A 49 -2.42 -1.07 6.59
C ALA A 49 -1.57 0.20 6.46
N THR A 50 -1.99 1.30 7.09
CA THR A 50 -1.25 2.56 7.09
C THR A 50 0.11 2.42 7.77
N VAL A 51 0.18 1.73 8.91
CA VAL A 51 1.46 1.49 9.61
C VAL A 51 2.38 0.59 8.79
N ALA A 52 1.86 -0.50 8.21
CA ALA A 52 2.63 -1.39 7.36
C ALA A 52 3.21 -0.67 6.12
N ARG A 53 2.42 0.22 5.48
CA ARG A 53 2.88 1.10 4.42
C ARG A 53 4.08 1.93 4.89
N ARG A 54 3.95 2.62 6.03
CA ARG A 54 5.04 3.47 6.58
C ARG A 54 6.29 2.67 6.87
N VAL A 55 6.17 1.52 7.52
CA VAL A 55 7.31 0.64 7.80
C VAL A 55 8.03 0.23 6.52
N LEU A 56 7.28 -0.20 5.50
CA LEU A 56 7.86 -0.59 4.23
C LEU A 56 8.57 0.58 3.54
N ILE A 57 7.96 1.74 3.48
CA ILE A 57 8.53 2.92 2.84
C ILE A 57 9.78 3.43 3.57
N ASP A 58 9.76 3.47 4.91
CA ASP A 58 10.93 3.84 5.70
C ASP A 58 12.10 2.89 5.45
N TYR A 59 11.84 1.58 5.45
CA TYR A 59 12.84 0.57 5.11
C TYR A 59 13.43 0.77 3.71
N LEU A 60 12.58 1.03 2.71
CA LEU A 60 13.03 1.26 1.34
C LEU A 60 13.84 2.55 1.20
N ARG A 61 13.48 3.61 1.91
CA ARG A 61 14.24 4.87 1.94
C ARG A 61 15.62 4.70 2.56
N GLU A 62 15.72 4.00 3.68
CA GLU A 62 16.99 3.69 4.32
C GLU A 62 17.91 2.89 3.39
N ARG A 63 17.35 1.91 2.69
CA ARG A 63 18.09 1.09 1.73
C ARG A 63 18.50 1.87 0.47
N SER A 64 17.68 2.82 -0.01
CA SER A 64 18.02 3.71 -1.13
C SER A 64 19.21 4.61 -0.81
N ALA A 65 19.28 5.10 0.43
CA ALA A 65 20.40 5.92 0.87
C ALA A 65 21.74 5.15 0.85
N GLN A 66 21.67 3.82 1.01
CA GLN A 66 22.85 2.93 0.99
C GLN A 66 23.27 2.48 -0.42
N LYS A 67 22.34 2.50 -1.40
CA LYS A 67 22.58 2.05 -2.79
C LYS A 67 22.29 3.16 -3.79
N ARG A 68 23.26 4.03 -4.09
CA ARG A 68 23.19 4.91 -5.27
C ARG A 68 23.62 4.11 -6.49
N GLY A 69 22.67 3.72 -7.35
CA GLY A 69 22.93 3.23 -8.70
C GLY A 69 22.37 1.85 -9.03
N ALA A 70 21.07 1.73 -9.30
CA ALA A 70 20.51 0.62 -10.07
C ALA A 70 19.25 1.10 -10.78
N GLY A 71 19.10 0.70 -12.04
CA GLY A 71 18.12 1.20 -13.00
C GLY A 71 16.66 0.96 -12.62
N VAL A 72 15.82 1.76 -13.22
CA VAL A 72 14.38 1.88 -12.97
C VAL A 72 13.61 0.96 -13.91
N HIS A 73 12.68 0.17 -13.35
CA HIS A 73 11.61 -0.48 -14.10
C HIS A 73 10.27 0.12 -13.68
N MET A 74 9.52 0.67 -14.63
CA MET A 74 8.19 1.23 -14.40
C MET A 74 7.15 0.12 -14.26
N VAL A 75 6.26 0.27 -13.28
CA VAL A 75 5.07 -0.57 -13.14
C VAL A 75 3.97 -0.05 -14.05
N ASN A 76 3.50 -0.87 -14.98
CA ASN A 76 2.36 -0.53 -15.81
C ASN A 76 1.05 -0.87 -15.09
N LEU A 77 0.52 0.08 -14.33
CA LEU A 77 -0.77 -0.06 -13.63
C LEU A 77 -1.98 -0.10 -14.59
N GLY A 78 -1.81 0.40 -15.81
CA GLY A 78 -2.89 0.46 -16.82
C GLY A 78 -3.25 -0.89 -17.44
N GLU A 79 -2.33 -1.85 -17.47
CA GLU A 79 -2.53 -3.18 -18.08
C GLU A 79 -3.15 -4.22 -17.14
N LEU A 80 -3.34 -3.87 -15.87
CA LEU A 80 -3.88 -4.80 -14.88
C LEU A 80 -5.39 -4.98 -15.03
N GLN A 81 -5.85 -6.22 -14.93
CA GLN A 81 -7.27 -6.53 -14.83
C GLN A 81 -7.83 -5.98 -13.52
N GLU A 82 -9.15 -5.69 -13.47
CA GLU A 82 -9.80 -5.10 -12.28
C GLU A 82 -9.58 -5.91 -10.99
N SER A 83 -9.32 -7.20 -11.11
CA SER A 83 -9.03 -8.12 -10.01
C SER A 83 -7.55 -8.19 -9.61
N GLU A 84 -6.64 -7.64 -10.43
CA GLU A 84 -5.20 -7.77 -10.19
C GLU A 84 -4.68 -6.57 -9.39
N VAL A 85 -3.86 -6.90 -8.39
CA VAL A 85 -3.10 -5.90 -7.64
C VAL A 85 -1.74 -5.72 -8.33
N PRO A 86 -1.29 -4.48 -8.55
CA PRO A 86 -0.01 -4.23 -9.21
C PRO A 86 1.14 -4.98 -8.55
N LEU A 87 1.93 -5.69 -9.34
CA LEU A 87 3.23 -6.17 -8.91
C LEU A 87 4.21 -4.99 -9.02
N VAL A 88 4.44 -4.33 -7.91
CA VAL A 88 5.47 -3.30 -7.80
C VAL A 88 6.80 -4.03 -7.68
N SER A 89 7.62 -3.98 -8.71
CA SER A 89 8.81 -4.83 -8.83
C SER A 89 10.09 -4.18 -8.34
N ASP A 90 10.15 -2.85 -8.28
CA ASP A 90 11.34 -2.11 -7.91
C ASP A 90 11.08 -1.22 -6.67
N GLN A 91 12.16 -0.95 -5.95
CA GLN A 91 12.19 -0.05 -4.81
C GLN A 91 11.76 1.37 -5.17
N GLN A 92 12.20 1.89 -6.32
CA GLN A 92 11.85 3.22 -6.80
C GLN A 92 10.36 3.35 -7.12
N ASP A 93 9.77 2.32 -7.69
CA ASP A 93 8.34 2.25 -7.98
C ASP A 93 7.50 2.38 -6.71
N TRP A 94 7.96 1.77 -5.60
CA TRP A 94 7.30 1.90 -4.31
C TRP A 94 7.34 3.32 -3.75
N LEU A 95 8.47 4.00 -3.88
CA LEU A 95 8.61 5.37 -3.42
C LEU A 95 7.75 6.32 -4.26
N SER A 96 7.69 6.11 -5.57
CA SER A 96 6.82 6.86 -6.47
C SER A 96 5.34 6.61 -6.18
N LEU A 97 4.96 5.35 -5.94
CA LEU A 97 3.61 4.98 -5.53
C LEU A 97 3.22 5.62 -4.19
N ASP A 98 4.13 5.65 -3.22
CA ASP A 98 3.88 6.29 -1.92
C ASP A 98 3.60 7.79 -2.06
N GLN A 99 4.37 8.48 -2.90
CA GLN A 99 4.16 9.89 -3.20
C GLN A 99 2.81 10.13 -3.90
N ALA A 100 2.49 9.30 -4.89
CA ALA A 100 1.21 9.37 -5.59
C ALA A 100 0.03 9.09 -4.65
N LEU A 101 0.14 8.09 -3.77
CA LEU A 101 -0.87 7.81 -2.75
C LEU A 101 -1.06 8.95 -1.76
N THR A 102 0.00 9.66 -1.40
CA THR A 102 -0.10 10.84 -0.54
C THR A 102 -0.89 11.95 -1.23
N ARG A 103 -0.62 12.20 -2.53
CA ARG A 103 -1.41 13.15 -3.34
C ARG A 103 -2.87 12.70 -3.49
N LEU A 104 -3.10 11.40 -3.70
CA LEU A 104 -4.45 10.87 -3.78
C LEU A 104 -5.22 11.03 -2.47
N GLN A 105 -4.56 10.88 -1.33
CA GLN A 105 -5.17 11.08 -0.01
C GLN A 105 -5.65 12.51 0.20
N ASP A 106 -4.94 13.50 -0.36
CA ASP A 106 -5.37 14.91 -0.31
C ASP A 106 -6.53 15.17 -1.27
N LEU A 107 -6.61 14.47 -2.40
CA LEU A 107 -7.65 14.61 -3.41
C LEU A 107 -8.93 13.85 -3.07
N ASP A 108 -8.79 12.58 -2.73
CA ASP A 108 -9.89 11.66 -2.40
C ASP A 108 -9.43 10.65 -1.33
N PRO A 109 -9.65 10.98 -0.04
CA PRO A 109 -9.24 10.12 1.07
C PRO A 109 -9.86 8.72 1.05
N ASP A 110 -11.10 8.60 0.56
CA ASP A 110 -11.80 7.32 0.50
C ASP A 110 -11.19 6.41 -0.57
N ALA A 111 -10.89 6.96 -1.74
CA ALA A 111 -10.19 6.23 -2.80
C ALA A 111 -8.77 5.81 -2.35
N ALA A 112 -8.03 6.69 -1.69
CA ALA A 112 -6.71 6.37 -1.14
C ALA A 112 -6.79 5.25 -0.10
N ARG A 113 -7.79 5.29 0.79
CA ARG A 113 -8.04 4.24 1.79
C ARG A 113 -8.32 2.88 1.15
N VAL A 114 -9.10 2.84 0.08
CA VAL A 114 -9.36 1.60 -0.68
C VAL A 114 -8.05 1.03 -1.23
N VAL A 115 -7.19 1.88 -1.79
CA VAL A 115 -5.87 1.44 -2.28
C VAL A 115 -5.00 0.90 -1.14
N GLU A 116 -4.92 1.59 -0.02
CA GLU A 116 -4.15 1.13 1.15
C GLU A 116 -4.61 -0.24 1.64
N LEU A 117 -5.91 -0.42 1.83
CA LEU A 117 -6.48 -1.69 2.28
C LEU A 117 -6.22 -2.82 1.28
N ARG A 118 -6.29 -2.52 -0.02
CA ARG A 118 -6.04 -3.52 -1.05
C ARG A 118 -4.56 -3.86 -1.20
N LEU A 119 -3.69 -2.85 -1.25
CA LEU A 119 -2.25 -3.06 -1.47
C LEU A 119 -1.53 -3.53 -0.20
N PHE A 120 -1.80 -2.92 0.94
CA PHE A 120 -1.03 -3.14 2.17
C PHE A 120 -1.71 -4.08 3.16
N ALA A 121 -3.04 -4.16 3.19
CA ALA A 121 -3.75 -5.18 3.96
C ALA A 121 -4.12 -6.42 3.15
N GLY A 122 -4.06 -6.37 1.82
CA GLY A 122 -4.37 -7.49 0.92
C GLY A 122 -5.84 -7.89 0.93
N LEU A 123 -6.74 -6.96 1.25
CA LEU A 123 -8.16 -7.22 1.32
C LEU A 123 -8.80 -7.21 -0.06
N GLU A 124 -9.78 -8.09 -0.25
CA GLU A 124 -10.62 -8.10 -1.44
C GLU A 124 -11.76 -7.09 -1.34
N VAL A 125 -12.40 -6.78 -2.49
CA VAL A 125 -13.48 -5.76 -2.58
C VAL A 125 -14.57 -5.98 -1.53
N ALA A 126 -15.03 -7.22 -1.35
CA ALA A 126 -16.05 -7.56 -0.37
C ALA A 126 -15.61 -7.29 1.09
N GLU A 127 -14.35 -7.58 1.42
CA GLU A 127 -13.78 -7.33 2.74
C GLU A 127 -13.61 -5.83 2.99
N ILE A 128 -13.14 -5.08 1.99
CA ILE A 128 -13.02 -3.62 2.06
C ILE A 128 -14.40 -2.97 2.24
N ALA A 129 -15.41 -3.46 1.55
CA ALA A 129 -16.79 -2.98 1.69
C ALA A 129 -17.30 -3.14 3.13
N GLN A 130 -16.99 -4.27 3.77
CA GLN A 130 -17.31 -4.49 5.19
C GLN A 130 -16.52 -3.55 6.12
N VAL A 131 -15.23 -3.35 5.86
CA VAL A 131 -14.36 -2.45 6.64
C VAL A 131 -14.80 -0.99 6.52
N CYS A 132 -15.22 -0.58 5.34
CA CYS A 132 -15.66 0.79 5.05
C CYS A 132 -17.17 1.01 5.26
N GLU A 133 -17.92 -0.04 5.63
CA GLU A 133 -19.37 0.01 5.84
C GLU A 133 -20.13 0.56 4.64
N CYS A 134 -19.75 0.14 3.43
CA CYS A 134 -20.37 0.58 2.17
C CYS A 134 -20.55 -0.60 1.20
N SER A 135 -21.16 -0.34 0.03
CA SER A 135 -21.40 -1.39 -0.97
C SER A 135 -20.14 -1.78 -1.73
N GLU A 136 -20.07 -3.03 -2.18
CA GLU A 136 -18.99 -3.51 -3.05
C GLU A 136 -18.88 -2.70 -4.35
N SER A 137 -20.02 -2.26 -4.90
CA SER A 137 -20.04 -1.41 -6.10
C SER A 137 -19.39 -0.05 -5.86
N THR A 138 -19.52 0.51 -4.65
CA THR A 138 -18.83 1.74 -4.24
C THR A 138 -17.33 1.51 -4.20
N ILE A 139 -16.88 0.43 -3.57
CA ILE A 139 -15.45 0.08 -3.49
C ILE A 139 -14.88 -0.19 -4.89
N ALA A 140 -15.58 -0.94 -5.73
CA ALA A 140 -15.13 -1.22 -7.10
C ALA A 140 -14.99 0.07 -7.93
N ARG A 141 -15.88 1.04 -7.76
CA ARG A 141 -15.80 2.35 -8.41
C ARG A 141 -14.60 3.15 -7.91
N GLN A 142 -14.40 3.22 -6.59
CA GLN A 142 -13.26 3.92 -5.98
C GLN A 142 -11.94 3.29 -6.40
N TRP A 143 -11.86 1.96 -6.43
CA TRP A 143 -10.70 1.23 -6.90
C TRP A 143 -10.37 1.53 -8.37
N ARG A 144 -11.35 1.51 -9.26
CA ARG A 144 -11.15 1.85 -10.69
C ARG A 144 -10.65 3.27 -10.87
N PHE A 145 -11.26 4.23 -10.17
CA PHE A 145 -10.84 5.62 -10.18
C PHE A 145 -9.39 5.76 -9.69
N ALA A 146 -9.10 5.24 -8.49
CA ALA A 146 -7.79 5.35 -7.89
C ALA A 146 -6.70 4.73 -8.75
N ARG A 147 -6.96 3.55 -9.34
CA ARG A 147 -6.03 2.85 -10.22
C ARG A 147 -5.71 3.67 -11.48
N ALA A 148 -6.73 4.21 -12.14
CA ALA A 148 -6.54 5.05 -13.33
C ALA A 148 -5.77 6.32 -13.00
N TRP A 149 -6.10 6.98 -11.91
CA TRP A 149 -5.42 8.18 -11.45
C TRP A 149 -3.95 7.91 -11.07
N LEU A 150 -3.68 6.83 -10.34
CA LEU A 150 -2.32 6.43 -9.98
C LEU A 150 -1.48 6.09 -11.20
N ALA A 151 -2.05 5.39 -12.20
CA ALA A 151 -1.37 5.09 -13.45
C ALA A 151 -0.93 6.37 -14.16
N GLU A 152 -1.82 7.36 -14.28
CA GLU A 152 -1.51 8.66 -14.87
C GLU A 152 -0.40 9.39 -14.10
N GLN A 153 -0.44 9.39 -12.77
CA GLN A 153 0.59 10.04 -11.94
C GLN A 153 1.96 9.38 -12.07
N LEU A 154 2.01 8.06 -12.20
CA LEU A 154 3.27 7.33 -12.34
C LEU A 154 3.87 7.42 -13.75
N GLU A 155 3.05 7.66 -14.77
CA GLU A 155 3.52 7.93 -16.15
C GLU A 155 4.03 9.36 -16.33
N VAL A 156 3.45 10.33 -15.62
CA VAL A 156 3.81 11.76 -15.70
C VAL A 156 5.08 12.10 -14.93
N ASP A 157 5.41 11.31 -13.91
CA ASP A 157 6.57 11.51 -13.04
C ASP A 157 7.60 10.37 -13.24
N PRO A 158 8.25 10.24 -14.42
CA PRO A 158 9.34 9.28 -14.54
C PRO A 158 10.45 9.69 -13.57
N PRO A 159 11.03 8.78 -12.81
CA PRO A 159 12.10 9.13 -11.88
C PRO A 159 13.28 9.73 -12.63
N THR A 160 13.64 10.92 -12.23
CA THR A 160 14.90 11.58 -12.61
C THR A 160 16.11 10.83 -12.07
#